data_d291fffcee3c7bed3627b7b1f70175cb
#
_entry.id   d291fffcee3c7bed3627b7b1f70175cb
#
_cell.length_a   1.000
_cell.length_b   1.000
_cell.length_c   1.000
_cell.angle_alpha   90.00
_cell.angle_beta   90.00
_cell.angle_gamma   90.00
#
_symmetry.space_group_name_H-M   'P 1'
#
loop_
_entity.id
_entity.type
_entity.pdbx_description
1 polymer ?
#
loop_
_entity_poly.entity_id
_entity_poly.type
_entity_poly.pdbx_seq_one_letter_code
_entity_poly.pdbx_strand_id
1 'polypeptide(L)'
;MIDSPAARERRITARALLLGDRIETAGLERSDVLSTVPMAFRAGESGIVALFRYGVAVLVGMSPLEEEGVIRSLDGRIVSPIKVREEESVQIAVAPDKEDQFTPTGVIAVKSLTIEHTLLIADALATSVVLAHDEKNVSAVFDVIQPIARDLADHGRTPGGRRAILKHIGNALLVQHRVSGLVAVAEKPDVLWERPDLERFYARLEDEYELKERADFLTRKLTVISDSARAFADIIDTERSLRLEFIIVVLILVEIVIGGFQMWLR
;
A
#
# COMPACT_ATOMS: atom_id res chain seq x y z
N MET A 1 -26.75 -31.36 -39.31
CA MET A 1 -25.68 -30.43 -38.91
C MET A 1 -25.88 -30.19 -37.42
N ILE A 2 -25.21 -31.03 -36.61
CA ILE A 2 -25.41 -31.08 -35.15
C ILE A 2 -24.46 -30.07 -34.57
N ASP A 3 -25.01 -29.01 -33.94
CA ASP A 3 -24.28 -28.03 -33.18
C ASP A 3 -23.41 -28.74 -32.13
N SER A 4 -22.10 -28.64 -32.31
CA SER A 4 -21.13 -29.09 -31.31
C SER A 4 -21.32 -28.23 -30.06
N PRO A 5 -21.52 -28.80 -28.87
CA PRO A 5 -21.65 -28.01 -27.67
C PRO A 5 -20.32 -27.27 -27.49
N ALA A 6 -20.36 -25.93 -27.67
CA ALA A 6 -19.24 -25.05 -27.30
C ALA A 6 -18.80 -25.44 -25.90
N ALA A 7 -17.55 -25.87 -25.75
CA ALA A 7 -16.96 -26.23 -24.47
C ALA A 7 -17.26 -25.07 -23.51
N ARG A 8 -18.08 -25.33 -22.47
CA ARG A 8 -18.47 -24.32 -21.49
C ARG A 8 -17.18 -23.75 -20.90
N GLU A 9 -16.87 -22.50 -21.24
CA GLU A 9 -15.79 -21.77 -20.60
C GLU A 9 -15.94 -21.89 -19.09
N ARG A 10 -15.01 -22.61 -18.47
CA ARG A 10 -15.00 -22.71 -17.01
C ARG A 10 -14.52 -21.36 -16.47
N ARG A 11 -15.42 -20.63 -15.84
CA ARG A 11 -15.11 -19.36 -15.20
C ARG A 11 -14.80 -19.57 -13.72
N ILE A 12 -13.71 -18.97 -13.27
CA ILE A 12 -13.19 -19.07 -11.91
C ILE A 12 -12.97 -17.64 -11.43
N THR A 13 -13.40 -17.31 -10.22
CA THR A 13 -13.15 -16.00 -9.62
C THR A 13 -11.86 -16.06 -8.80
N ALA A 14 -10.98 -15.10 -8.98
CA ALA A 14 -9.88 -14.82 -8.06
C ALA A 14 -10.19 -13.51 -7.33
N ARG A 15 -10.02 -13.49 -6.01
CA ARG A 15 -10.30 -12.35 -5.15
C ARG A 15 -9.15 -12.13 -4.18
N ALA A 16 -8.55 -10.94 -4.22
CA ALA A 16 -7.54 -10.49 -3.29
C ALA A 16 -8.17 -9.63 -2.19
N LEU A 17 -7.78 -9.83 -0.95
CA LEU A 17 -8.27 -9.14 0.23
C LEU A 17 -7.10 -8.67 1.07
N LEU A 18 -7.02 -7.37 1.35
CA LEU A 18 -6.08 -6.84 2.33
C LEU A 18 -6.68 -6.99 3.73
N LEU A 19 -6.10 -7.86 4.54
CA LEU A 19 -6.60 -8.24 5.86
C LEU A 19 -5.97 -7.46 7.01
N GLY A 20 -4.72 -7.04 6.85
CA GLY A 20 -3.95 -6.33 7.87
C GLY A 20 -2.58 -5.89 7.38
N ASP A 21 -1.74 -5.40 8.27
CA ASP A 21 -0.38 -4.97 7.93
C ASP A 21 0.53 -6.17 7.58
N ARG A 22 0.26 -7.36 8.15
CA ARG A 22 1.04 -8.58 7.91
C ARG A 22 0.23 -9.83 8.24
N ILE A 23 0.48 -10.91 7.48
CA ILE A 23 0.01 -12.28 7.81
C ILE A 23 1.21 -13.11 8.24
N GLU A 24 1.12 -13.72 9.43
CA GLU A 24 2.13 -14.65 9.93
C GLU A 24 1.91 -16.04 9.34
N THR A 25 2.70 -16.38 8.34
CA THR A 25 2.65 -17.68 7.67
C THR A 25 3.51 -18.74 8.35
N ALA A 26 4.42 -18.36 9.25
CA ALA A 26 5.25 -19.27 10.02
C ALA A 26 4.39 -20.19 10.91
N GLY A 27 4.73 -21.49 10.93
CA GLY A 27 3.99 -22.48 11.70
C GLY A 27 2.58 -22.80 11.16
N LEU A 28 2.28 -22.43 9.91
CA LEU A 28 1.11 -22.91 9.20
C LEU A 28 1.45 -24.28 8.60
N GLU A 29 1.42 -25.32 9.46
CA GLU A 29 1.66 -26.70 9.03
C GLU A 29 0.48 -27.20 8.19
N ARG A 30 0.73 -27.42 6.90
CA ARG A 30 -0.24 -27.99 5.96
C ARG A 30 0.43 -29.04 5.10
N SER A 31 -0.33 -30.08 4.79
CA SER A 31 0.11 -31.17 3.91
C SER A 31 -0.15 -30.90 2.43
N ASP A 32 -0.92 -29.86 2.13
CA ASP A 32 -1.44 -29.48 0.80
C ASP A 32 -0.80 -28.21 0.23
N VAL A 33 0.45 -27.91 0.65
CA VAL A 33 1.21 -26.76 0.18
C VAL A 33 1.56 -26.88 -1.29
N LEU A 34 1.27 -25.85 -2.06
CA LEU A 34 1.56 -25.72 -3.51
C LEU A 34 2.78 -24.83 -3.77
N SER A 35 3.00 -23.82 -2.90
CA SER A 35 4.15 -22.91 -2.96
C SER A 35 4.47 -22.38 -1.55
N THR A 36 5.72 -22.05 -1.32
CA THR A 36 6.18 -21.47 -0.05
C THR A 36 6.30 -19.94 -0.11
N VAL A 37 6.50 -19.36 -1.30
CA VAL A 37 6.61 -17.92 -1.54
C VAL A 37 5.91 -17.59 -2.87
N PRO A 38 4.72 -16.95 -2.81
CA PRO A 38 3.85 -16.79 -1.63
C PRO A 38 3.41 -18.14 -1.07
N MET A 39 3.04 -18.18 0.22
CA MET A 39 2.52 -19.42 0.78
C MET A 39 1.17 -19.75 0.18
N ALA A 40 1.12 -20.77 -0.67
CA ALA A 40 -0.11 -21.19 -1.34
C ALA A 40 -0.45 -22.66 -1.00
N PHE A 41 -1.76 -22.92 -0.86
CA PHE A 41 -2.29 -24.23 -0.53
C PHE A 41 -3.69 -24.43 -1.07
N ARG A 42 -4.14 -25.68 -1.11
CA ARG A 42 -5.52 -26.01 -1.50
C ARG A 42 -6.48 -25.74 -0.35
N ALA A 43 -7.69 -25.24 -0.65
CA ALA A 43 -8.74 -25.02 0.31
C ALA A 43 -10.12 -25.21 -0.34
N GLY A 44 -11.13 -25.62 0.46
CA GLY A 44 -12.45 -25.97 -0.06
C GLY A 44 -12.41 -27.19 -0.98
N GLU A 45 -13.38 -27.30 -1.89
CA GLU A 45 -13.46 -28.42 -2.82
C GLU A 45 -12.38 -28.38 -3.91
N SER A 46 -12.08 -27.21 -4.47
CA SER A 46 -11.12 -27.04 -5.57
C SER A 46 -10.42 -25.70 -5.58
N GLY A 47 -10.54 -24.94 -4.47
CA GLY A 47 -9.97 -23.61 -4.36
C GLY A 47 -8.48 -23.61 -4.03
N ILE A 48 -7.84 -22.48 -4.29
CA ILE A 48 -6.44 -22.19 -3.94
C ILE A 48 -6.43 -20.91 -3.13
N VAL A 49 -5.66 -20.90 -2.05
CA VAL A 49 -5.38 -19.73 -1.22
C VAL A 49 -3.91 -19.39 -1.36
N ALA A 50 -3.61 -18.14 -1.67
CA ALA A 50 -2.24 -17.61 -1.64
C ALA A 50 -2.16 -16.52 -0.57
N LEU A 51 -1.24 -16.67 0.38
CA LEU A 51 -1.02 -15.75 1.48
C LEU A 51 0.29 -14.97 1.26
N PHE A 52 0.17 -13.67 1.26
CA PHE A 52 1.29 -12.75 1.14
C PHE A 52 1.62 -12.16 2.51
N ARG A 53 2.90 -12.16 2.86
CA ARG A 53 3.36 -11.67 4.18
C ARG A 53 2.97 -10.23 4.48
N TYR A 54 2.81 -9.40 3.46
CA TYR A 54 2.37 -8.01 3.57
C TYR A 54 0.86 -7.83 3.75
N GLY A 55 0.19 -8.86 4.27
CA GLY A 55 -1.18 -8.73 4.77
C GLY A 55 -2.28 -9.09 3.80
N VAL A 56 -1.97 -9.61 2.61
CA VAL A 56 -2.96 -9.97 1.58
C VAL A 56 -3.20 -11.47 1.54
N ALA A 57 -4.47 -11.85 1.42
CA ALA A 57 -4.89 -13.19 1.06
C ALA A 57 -5.59 -13.15 -0.31
N VAL A 58 -5.18 -14.05 -1.21
CA VAL A 58 -5.84 -14.22 -2.51
C VAL A 58 -6.52 -15.58 -2.54
N LEU A 59 -7.81 -15.56 -2.86
CA LEU A 59 -8.72 -16.70 -2.84
C LEU A 59 -9.17 -16.98 -4.27
N VAL A 60 -8.89 -18.16 -4.79
CA VAL A 60 -9.15 -18.52 -6.19
C VAL A 60 -10.07 -19.72 -6.25
N GLY A 61 -11.19 -19.60 -6.97
CA GLY A 61 -12.12 -20.70 -7.22
C GLY A 61 -12.90 -21.18 -5.98
N MET A 62 -13.15 -20.29 -5.05
CA MET A 62 -13.86 -20.56 -3.80
C MET A 62 -15.25 -19.94 -3.79
N SER A 63 -16.18 -20.55 -3.06
CA SER A 63 -17.46 -19.95 -2.74
C SER A 63 -17.32 -18.90 -1.62
N PRO A 64 -18.23 -17.92 -1.49
CA PRO A 64 -18.17 -16.93 -0.43
C PRO A 64 -18.13 -17.52 1.00
N LEU A 65 -18.78 -18.68 1.22
CA LEU A 65 -18.76 -19.36 2.51
C LEU A 65 -17.38 -19.96 2.82
N GLU A 66 -16.72 -20.57 1.82
CA GLU A 66 -15.36 -21.10 1.94
C GLU A 66 -14.36 -19.98 2.16
N GLU A 67 -14.48 -18.87 1.43
CA GLU A 67 -13.65 -17.66 1.62
C GLU A 67 -13.72 -17.17 3.08
N GLU A 68 -14.94 -17.04 3.62
CA GLU A 68 -15.12 -16.59 5.00
C GLU A 68 -14.54 -17.58 6.01
N GLY A 69 -14.65 -18.88 5.75
CA GLY A 69 -14.02 -19.92 6.56
C GLY A 69 -12.50 -19.79 6.60
N VAL A 70 -11.86 -19.55 5.46
CA VAL A 70 -10.41 -19.30 5.37
C VAL A 70 -10.03 -18.05 6.14
N ILE A 71 -10.73 -16.92 5.92
CA ILE A 71 -10.43 -15.65 6.58
C ILE A 71 -10.50 -15.79 8.10
N ARG A 72 -11.55 -16.45 8.63
CA ARG A 72 -11.66 -16.72 10.08
C ARG A 72 -10.50 -17.58 10.61
N SER A 73 -10.04 -18.54 9.83
CA SER A 73 -8.90 -19.36 10.23
C SER A 73 -7.59 -18.59 10.36
N LEU A 74 -7.52 -17.41 9.75
CA LEU A 74 -6.36 -16.50 9.78
C LEU A 74 -6.44 -15.45 10.89
N ASP A 75 -7.57 -15.26 11.58
CA ASP A 75 -7.78 -14.19 12.57
C ASP A 75 -6.65 -14.07 13.60
N GLY A 76 -6.14 -15.19 14.12
CA GLY A 76 -5.02 -15.19 15.07
C GLY A 76 -3.63 -14.93 14.47
N ARG A 77 -3.52 -14.80 13.14
CA ARG A 77 -2.28 -14.64 12.39
C ARG A 77 -2.15 -13.29 11.69
N ILE A 78 -3.20 -12.46 11.75
CA ILE A 78 -3.23 -11.14 11.13
C ILE A 78 -2.72 -10.12 12.15
N VAL A 79 -1.64 -9.43 11.80
CA VAL A 79 -1.09 -8.32 12.59
C VAL A 79 -1.76 -7.04 12.13
N SER A 80 -2.23 -6.22 13.08
CA SER A 80 -2.92 -4.95 12.83
C SER A 80 -4.09 -5.10 11.83
N PRO A 81 -5.17 -5.83 12.18
CA PRO A 81 -6.28 -6.07 11.26
C PRO A 81 -6.91 -4.77 10.75
N ILE A 82 -7.21 -4.71 9.44
CA ILE A 82 -7.85 -3.56 8.81
C ILE A 82 -9.37 -3.70 8.91
N LYS A 83 -10.04 -2.65 9.43
CA LYS A 83 -11.51 -2.65 9.62
C LYS A 83 -12.28 -2.58 8.31
N VAL A 84 -11.82 -1.75 7.38
CA VAL A 84 -12.40 -1.60 6.04
C VAL A 84 -11.42 -2.23 5.07
N ARG A 85 -11.75 -3.41 4.59
CA ARG A 85 -10.89 -4.19 3.70
C ARG A 85 -10.90 -3.58 2.31
N GLU A 86 -9.71 -3.44 1.73
CA GLU A 86 -9.58 -3.25 0.29
C GLU A 86 -9.66 -4.61 -0.37
N GLU A 87 -10.33 -4.66 -1.52
CA GLU A 87 -10.49 -5.88 -2.29
C GLU A 87 -10.35 -5.62 -3.79
N GLU A 88 -9.82 -6.61 -4.48
CA GLU A 88 -9.73 -6.67 -5.94
C GLU A 88 -10.22 -8.04 -6.40
N SER A 89 -10.98 -8.11 -7.47
CA SER A 89 -11.46 -9.38 -7.98
C SER A 89 -11.44 -9.43 -9.50
N VAL A 90 -11.13 -10.62 -10.03
CA VAL A 90 -11.11 -10.86 -11.46
C VAL A 90 -11.74 -12.21 -11.81
N GLN A 91 -12.34 -12.28 -12.98
CA GLN A 91 -12.81 -13.52 -13.58
C GLN A 91 -11.72 -14.14 -14.44
N ILE A 92 -11.46 -15.42 -14.25
CA ILE A 92 -10.53 -16.21 -15.04
C ILE A 92 -11.35 -17.17 -15.91
N ALA A 93 -11.13 -17.17 -17.20
CA ALA A 93 -11.75 -18.09 -18.15
C ALA A 93 -10.69 -19.03 -18.73
N VAL A 94 -10.92 -20.35 -18.62
CA VAL A 94 -10.06 -21.34 -19.26
C VAL A 94 -10.54 -21.58 -20.68
N ALA A 95 -9.76 -21.17 -21.67
CA ALA A 95 -10.06 -21.25 -23.10
C ALA A 95 -8.87 -21.89 -23.85
N PRO A 96 -8.84 -23.23 -24.03
CA PRO A 96 -7.68 -23.95 -24.60
C PRO A 96 -7.27 -23.51 -26.01
N ASP A 97 -8.21 -22.92 -26.75
CA ASP A 97 -8.01 -22.48 -28.13
C ASP A 97 -7.52 -21.03 -28.26
N LYS A 98 -7.37 -20.32 -27.12
CA LYS A 98 -6.92 -18.91 -27.09
C LYS A 98 -5.55 -18.80 -26.45
N GLU A 99 -4.79 -17.77 -26.85
CA GLU A 99 -3.59 -17.37 -26.10
C GLU A 99 -4.00 -16.67 -24.80
N ASP A 100 -3.07 -16.71 -23.83
CA ASP A 100 -3.26 -16.01 -22.56
C ASP A 100 -3.38 -14.51 -22.80
N GLN A 101 -4.51 -13.92 -22.45
CA GLN A 101 -4.81 -12.51 -22.72
C GLN A 101 -5.87 -11.94 -21.78
N PHE A 102 -5.89 -10.61 -21.66
CA PHE A 102 -7.05 -9.91 -21.13
C PHE A 102 -8.09 -9.70 -22.23
N THR A 103 -9.33 -9.95 -21.87
CA THR A 103 -10.45 -9.61 -22.75
C THR A 103 -10.87 -8.15 -22.49
N PRO A 104 -11.50 -7.48 -23.49
CA PRO A 104 -12.02 -6.12 -23.29
C PRO A 104 -13.05 -5.99 -22.15
N THR A 105 -13.53 -7.11 -21.63
CA THR A 105 -14.49 -7.18 -20.50
C THR A 105 -13.79 -7.38 -19.15
N GLY A 106 -12.46 -7.28 -19.08
CA GLY A 106 -11.68 -7.45 -17.83
C GLY A 106 -11.56 -8.91 -17.36
N VAL A 107 -11.80 -9.89 -18.25
CA VAL A 107 -11.65 -11.32 -17.94
C VAL A 107 -10.26 -11.77 -18.38
N ILE A 108 -9.54 -12.49 -17.52
CA ILE A 108 -8.28 -13.14 -17.85
C ILE A 108 -8.60 -14.46 -18.56
N ALA A 109 -8.34 -14.52 -19.86
CA ALA A 109 -8.42 -15.77 -20.62
C ALA A 109 -7.06 -16.46 -20.60
N VAL A 110 -7.01 -17.71 -20.13
CA VAL A 110 -5.80 -18.53 -20.13
C VAL A 110 -6.04 -19.84 -20.87
N LYS A 111 -5.02 -20.31 -21.58
CA LYS A 111 -5.08 -21.59 -22.28
C LYS A 111 -5.26 -22.77 -21.30
N SER A 112 -4.55 -22.69 -20.18
CA SER A 112 -4.65 -23.65 -19.08
C SER A 112 -4.36 -22.94 -17.77
N LEU A 113 -5.19 -23.15 -16.76
CA LEU A 113 -4.95 -22.57 -15.44
C LEU A 113 -4.06 -23.53 -14.63
N THR A 114 -2.75 -23.33 -14.73
CA THR A 114 -1.77 -24.06 -13.91
C THR A 114 -1.59 -23.37 -12.55
N ILE A 115 -0.84 -24.01 -11.64
CA ILE A 115 -0.50 -23.41 -10.35
C ILE A 115 0.28 -22.11 -10.55
N GLU A 116 1.23 -22.10 -11.49
CA GLU A 116 2.07 -20.93 -11.79
C GLU A 116 1.22 -19.77 -12.33
N HIS A 117 0.28 -20.02 -13.25
CA HIS A 117 -0.66 -18.99 -13.69
C HIS A 117 -1.46 -18.42 -12.52
N THR A 118 -1.94 -19.30 -11.63
CA THR A 118 -2.69 -18.90 -10.45
C THR A 118 -1.85 -18.03 -9.51
N LEU A 119 -0.58 -18.39 -9.29
CA LEU A 119 0.33 -17.62 -8.43
C LEU A 119 0.67 -16.25 -9.03
N LEU A 120 0.86 -16.15 -10.35
CA LEU A 120 1.12 -14.87 -11.03
C LEU A 120 -0.10 -13.96 -11.00
N ILE A 121 -1.30 -14.49 -11.21
CA ILE A 121 -2.56 -13.73 -11.07
C ILE A 121 -2.73 -13.29 -9.62
N ALA A 122 -2.46 -14.17 -8.66
CA ALA A 122 -2.56 -13.84 -7.25
C ALA A 122 -1.57 -12.72 -6.85
N ASP A 123 -0.35 -12.76 -7.38
CA ASP A 123 0.67 -11.73 -7.13
C ASP A 123 0.24 -10.36 -7.67
N ALA A 124 -0.21 -10.30 -8.92
CA ALA A 124 -0.69 -9.06 -9.51
C ALA A 124 -1.89 -8.46 -8.76
N LEU A 125 -2.88 -9.28 -8.38
CA LEU A 125 -4.03 -8.84 -7.59
C LEU A 125 -3.62 -8.39 -6.19
N ALA A 126 -2.72 -9.11 -5.53
CA ALA A 126 -2.22 -8.77 -4.21
C ALA A 126 -1.48 -7.43 -4.23
N THR A 127 -0.64 -7.21 -5.23
CA THR A 127 0.06 -5.94 -5.44
C THR A 127 -0.93 -4.81 -5.72
N SER A 128 -1.92 -5.02 -6.60
CA SER A 128 -2.94 -4.01 -6.94
C SER A 128 -3.73 -3.56 -5.71
N VAL A 129 -4.19 -4.50 -4.86
CA VAL A 129 -4.98 -4.16 -3.67
C VAL A 129 -4.17 -3.39 -2.63
N VAL A 130 -2.88 -3.71 -2.48
CA VAL A 130 -1.97 -2.95 -1.59
C VAL A 130 -1.74 -1.54 -2.12
N LEU A 131 -1.46 -1.41 -3.43
CA LEU A 131 -1.29 -0.10 -4.06
C LEU A 131 -2.55 0.77 -3.87
N ALA A 132 -3.75 0.21 -4.05
CA ALA A 132 -5.01 0.94 -3.83
C ALA A 132 -5.16 1.44 -2.38
N HIS A 133 -4.77 0.61 -1.40
CA HIS A 133 -4.76 1.00 0.01
C HIS A 133 -3.77 2.13 0.28
N ASP A 134 -2.56 2.00 -0.25
CA ASP A 134 -1.49 2.97 -0.04
C ASP A 134 -1.77 4.30 -0.74
N GLU A 135 -2.38 4.28 -1.92
CA GLU A 135 -2.86 5.48 -2.62
C GLU A 135 -3.87 6.27 -1.77
N LYS A 136 -4.78 5.59 -1.08
CA LYS A 136 -5.73 6.22 -0.16
C LYS A 136 -5.03 6.84 1.06
N ASN A 137 -4.09 6.09 1.66
CA ASN A 137 -3.33 6.57 2.80
C ASN A 137 -2.47 7.80 2.46
N VAL A 138 -1.80 7.77 1.31
CA VAL A 138 -1.00 8.89 0.82
C VAL A 138 -1.88 10.09 0.48
N SER A 139 -3.05 9.87 -0.14
CA SER A 139 -4.00 10.96 -0.43
C SER A 139 -4.50 11.63 0.84
N ALA A 140 -4.80 10.87 1.90
CA ALA A 140 -5.21 11.40 3.19
C ALA A 140 -4.12 12.29 3.83
N VAL A 141 -2.83 12.03 3.59
CA VAL A 141 -1.75 12.91 4.04
C VAL A 141 -1.77 14.24 3.28
N PHE A 142 -2.02 14.23 1.96
CA PHE A 142 -2.13 15.46 1.17
C PHE A 142 -3.32 16.33 1.60
N ASP A 143 -4.46 15.70 1.97
CA ASP A 143 -5.62 16.42 2.49
C ASP A 143 -5.31 17.20 3.78
N VAL A 144 -4.32 16.76 4.54
CA VAL A 144 -3.83 17.46 5.74
C VAL A 144 -2.79 18.52 5.39
N ILE A 145 -1.87 18.25 4.48
CA ILE A 145 -0.77 19.15 4.11
C ILE A 145 -1.29 20.36 3.35
N GLN A 146 -2.25 20.19 2.46
CA GLN A 146 -2.74 21.24 1.57
C GLN A 146 -3.33 22.46 2.31
N PRO A 147 -4.20 22.32 3.34
CA PRO A 147 -4.66 23.45 4.14
C PRO A 147 -3.52 24.19 4.84
N ILE A 148 -2.54 23.46 5.39
CA ILE A 148 -1.38 24.06 6.07
C ILE A 148 -0.58 24.92 5.08
N ALA A 149 -0.34 24.41 3.88
CA ALA A 149 0.37 25.14 2.84
C ALA A 149 -0.39 26.41 2.39
N ARG A 150 -1.73 26.34 2.30
CA ARG A 150 -2.57 27.51 1.97
C ARG A 150 -2.50 28.56 3.07
N ASP A 151 -2.69 28.18 4.32
CA ASP A 151 -2.62 29.12 5.45
C ASP A 151 -1.25 29.79 5.53
N LEU A 152 -0.18 29.07 5.24
CA LEU A 152 1.16 29.62 5.19
C LEU A 152 1.31 30.62 4.04
N ALA A 153 0.74 30.34 2.87
CA ALA A 153 0.77 31.21 1.71
C ALA A 153 -0.06 32.50 1.94
N ASP A 154 -1.25 32.37 2.54
CA ASP A 154 -2.19 33.48 2.69
C ASP A 154 -1.86 34.37 3.89
N HIS A 155 -1.36 33.80 4.97
CA HIS A 155 -1.18 34.49 6.24
C HIS A 155 0.26 34.52 6.77
N GLY A 156 1.20 33.82 6.13
CA GLY A 156 2.58 33.70 6.61
C GLY A 156 2.69 33.00 7.99
N ARG A 157 1.66 32.26 8.38
CA ARG A 157 1.56 31.61 9.70
C ARG A 157 1.14 30.15 9.53
N THR A 158 1.62 29.31 10.43
CA THR A 158 1.24 27.91 10.48
C THR A 158 -0.01 27.71 11.34
N PRO A 159 -1.09 27.08 10.83
CA PRO A 159 -2.31 26.86 11.59
C PRO A 159 -2.07 25.87 12.74
N GLY A 160 -2.73 26.07 13.90
CA GLY A 160 -2.72 25.14 15.02
C GLY A 160 -1.44 25.08 15.84
N GLY A 161 -0.42 25.88 15.50
CA GLY A 161 0.83 25.99 16.24
C GLY A 161 1.75 24.76 16.09
N ARG A 162 2.95 24.86 16.68
CA ARG A 162 4.03 23.87 16.57
C ARG A 162 3.61 22.42 16.84
N ARG A 163 2.84 22.17 17.91
CA ARG A 163 2.45 20.81 18.33
C ARG A 163 1.55 20.12 17.29
N ALA A 164 0.64 20.87 16.68
CA ALA A 164 -0.24 20.35 15.64
C ALA A 164 0.56 19.93 14.40
N ILE A 165 1.48 20.79 13.94
CA ILE A 165 2.33 20.52 12.78
C ILE A 165 3.24 19.32 13.02
N LEU A 166 3.90 19.22 14.18
CA LEU A 166 4.72 18.06 14.53
C LEU A 166 3.92 16.77 14.54
N LYS A 167 2.64 16.82 14.97
CA LYS A 167 1.75 15.65 14.88
C LYS A 167 1.46 15.26 13.43
N HIS A 168 1.21 16.22 12.56
CA HIS A 168 0.97 15.97 11.13
C HIS A 168 2.22 15.43 10.43
N ILE A 169 3.39 16.00 10.72
CA ILE A 169 4.68 15.49 10.23
C ILE A 169 4.87 14.04 10.69
N GLY A 170 4.64 13.73 11.96
CA GLY A 170 4.75 12.38 12.49
C GLY A 170 3.83 11.39 11.78
N ASN A 171 2.59 11.75 11.54
CA ASN A 171 1.63 10.92 10.79
C ASN A 171 2.08 10.70 9.34
N ALA A 172 2.57 11.75 8.67
CA ALA A 172 3.08 11.66 7.30
C ALA A 172 4.28 10.71 7.20
N LEU A 173 5.23 10.79 8.15
CA LEU A 173 6.38 9.90 8.22
C LEU A 173 5.99 8.44 8.51
N LEU A 174 4.96 8.20 9.33
CA LEU A 174 4.45 6.86 9.57
C LEU A 174 3.85 6.25 8.30
N VAL A 175 3.07 7.01 7.53
CA VAL A 175 2.54 6.57 6.23
C VAL A 175 3.69 6.30 5.26
N GLN A 176 4.65 7.21 5.16
CA GLN A 176 5.84 7.03 4.31
C GLN A 176 6.60 5.76 4.66
N HIS A 177 6.87 5.51 5.95
CA HIS A 177 7.60 4.32 6.40
C HIS A 177 6.87 3.03 6.03
N ARG A 178 5.54 2.99 6.23
CA ARG A 178 4.71 1.83 5.89
C ARG A 178 4.74 1.55 4.39
N VAL A 179 4.46 2.55 3.56
CA VAL A 179 4.38 2.41 2.10
C VAL A 179 5.74 2.09 1.50
N SER A 180 6.84 2.73 1.97
CA SER A 180 8.19 2.43 1.48
C SER A 180 8.62 0.99 1.71
N GLY A 181 8.14 0.35 2.78
CA GLY A 181 8.37 -1.07 3.03
C GLY A 181 7.63 -1.99 2.07
N LEU A 182 6.53 -1.53 1.48
CA LEU A 182 5.68 -2.30 0.58
C LEU A 182 6.04 -2.09 -0.91
N VAL A 183 6.48 -0.89 -1.29
CA VAL A 183 6.97 -0.62 -2.66
C VAL A 183 8.19 -1.48 -3.01
N ALA A 184 8.99 -1.88 -2.01
CA ALA A 184 10.08 -2.85 -2.20
C ALA A 184 9.57 -4.27 -2.57
N VAL A 185 8.27 -4.53 -2.46
CA VAL A 185 7.63 -5.83 -2.83
C VAL A 185 7.36 -5.94 -4.34
N ALA A 186 7.57 -4.88 -5.12
CA ALA A 186 7.45 -4.90 -6.59
C ALA A 186 8.60 -5.66 -7.31
N GLU A 187 9.25 -6.61 -6.62
CA GLU A 187 10.18 -7.54 -7.26
C GLU A 187 9.41 -8.57 -8.08
N LYS A 188 10.04 -9.04 -9.17
CA LYS A 188 9.44 -10.08 -10.02
C LYS A 188 9.13 -11.33 -9.17
N PRO A 189 7.93 -11.93 -9.33
CA PRO A 189 7.58 -13.15 -8.62
C PRO A 189 8.58 -14.28 -8.83
N ASP A 190 8.90 -15.02 -7.77
CA ASP A 190 9.86 -16.15 -7.81
C ASP A 190 9.50 -17.20 -8.87
N VAL A 191 8.22 -17.37 -9.15
CA VAL A 191 7.69 -18.26 -10.20
C VAL A 191 8.33 -17.99 -11.56
N LEU A 192 8.66 -16.73 -11.89
CA LEU A 192 9.24 -16.38 -13.19
C LEU A 192 10.70 -16.83 -13.35
N TRP A 193 11.40 -17.12 -12.26
CA TRP A 193 12.74 -17.72 -12.33
C TRP A 193 12.69 -19.18 -12.79
N GLU A 194 11.64 -19.90 -12.39
CA GLU A 194 11.42 -21.29 -12.80
C GLU A 194 10.69 -21.40 -14.13
N ARG A 195 9.82 -20.43 -14.47
CA ARG A 195 8.96 -20.39 -15.64
C ARG A 195 9.11 -19.08 -16.43
N PRO A 196 10.26 -18.88 -17.11
CA PRO A 196 10.49 -17.68 -17.94
C PRO A 196 9.52 -17.55 -19.11
N ASP A 197 8.91 -18.64 -19.54
CA ASP A 197 7.88 -18.67 -20.61
C ASP A 197 6.62 -17.88 -20.21
N LEU A 198 6.35 -17.69 -18.91
CA LEU A 198 5.23 -16.92 -18.39
C LEU A 198 5.53 -15.41 -18.20
N GLU A 199 6.75 -14.95 -18.50
CA GLU A 199 7.12 -13.53 -18.32
C GLU A 199 6.24 -12.60 -19.16
N ARG A 200 5.87 -13.00 -20.39
CA ARG A 200 4.96 -12.23 -21.24
C ARG A 200 3.55 -12.16 -20.65
N PHE A 201 3.09 -13.23 -20.03
CA PHE A 201 1.79 -13.26 -19.37
C PHE A 201 1.79 -12.32 -18.15
N TYR A 202 2.83 -12.39 -17.32
CA TYR A 202 2.95 -11.52 -16.15
C TYR A 202 3.08 -10.04 -16.53
N ALA A 203 3.85 -9.71 -17.57
CA ALA A 203 3.95 -8.34 -18.08
C ALA A 203 2.58 -7.78 -18.51
N ARG A 204 1.70 -8.59 -19.10
CA ARG A 204 0.32 -8.15 -19.40
C ARG A 204 -0.52 -7.93 -18.16
N LEU A 205 -0.30 -8.70 -17.07
CA LEU A 205 -0.95 -8.46 -15.76
C LEU A 205 -0.45 -7.14 -15.15
N GLU A 206 0.86 -6.90 -15.19
CA GLU A 206 1.46 -5.63 -14.71
C GLU A 206 0.87 -4.42 -15.46
N ASP A 207 0.77 -4.51 -16.80
CA ASP A 207 0.24 -3.44 -17.64
C ASP A 207 -1.27 -3.21 -17.38
N GLU A 208 -2.08 -4.27 -17.26
CA GLU A 208 -3.53 -4.15 -17.04
C GLU A 208 -3.87 -3.51 -15.69
N TYR A 209 -3.11 -3.85 -14.64
CA TYR A 209 -3.27 -3.28 -13.30
C TYR A 209 -2.43 -2.03 -13.06
N GLU A 210 -1.70 -1.54 -14.06
CA GLU A 210 -0.81 -0.37 -14.00
C GLU A 210 0.16 -0.42 -12.80
N LEU A 211 0.66 -1.62 -12.45
CA LEU A 211 1.35 -1.83 -11.18
C LEU A 211 2.61 -0.99 -11.05
N LYS A 212 3.41 -0.89 -12.11
CA LYS A 212 4.66 -0.10 -12.11
C LYS A 212 4.39 1.39 -12.06
N GLU A 213 3.46 1.87 -12.90
CA GLU A 213 3.09 3.28 -12.98
C GLU A 213 2.52 3.79 -11.66
N ARG A 214 1.67 3.00 -11.00
CA ARG A 214 1.08 3.30 -9.70
C ARG A 214 2.14 3.31 -8.60
N ALA A 215 3.05 2.32 -8.57
CA ALA A 215 4.16 2.26 -7.62
C ALA A 215 5.10 3.47 -7.78
N ASP A 216 5.46 3.83 -9.01
CA ASP A 216 6.28 4.99 -9.31
C ASP A 216 5.59 6.31 -8.91
N PHE A 217 4.29 6.41 -9.15
CA PHE A 217 3.50 7.57 -8.76
C PHE A 217 3.43 7.72 -7.23
N LEU A 218 3.23 6.62 -6.49
CA LEU A 218 3.30 6.59 -5.04
C LEU A 218 4.67 7.04 -4.53
N THR A 219 5.75 6.53 -5.11
CA THR A 219 7.12 6.90 -4.73
C THR A 219 7.36 8.40 -4.89
N ARG A 220 6.90 8.99 -6.00
CA ARG A 220 6.97 10.45 -6.20
C ARG A 220 6.16 11.22 -5.16
N LYS A 221 4.93 10.78 -4.86
CA LYS A 221 4.11 11.41 -3.81
C LYS A 221 4.76 11.33 -2.43
N LEU A 222 5.38 10.19 -2.08
CA LEU A 222 6.09 10.03 -0.82
C LEU A 222 7.30 10.97 -0.70
N THR A 223 8.01 11.21 -1.80
CA THR A 223 9.10 12.19 -1.84
C THR A 223 8.56 13.60 -1.53
N VAL A 224 7.46 14.01 -2.15
CA VAL A 224 6.82 15.32 -1.87
C VAL A 224 6.39 15.43 -0.41
N ILE A 225 5.83 14.37 0.18
CA ILE A 225 5.47 14.32 1.61
C ILE A 225 6.72 14.53 2.49
N SER A 226 7.80 13.81 2.18
CA SER A 226 9.06 13.92 2.93
C SER A 226 9.66 15.33 2.87
N ASP A 227 9.68 15.93 1.69
CA ASP A 227 10.21 17.29 1.49
C ASP A 227 9.33 18.34 2.17
N SER A 228 7.99 18.18 2.10
CA SER A 228 7.05 19.04 2.81
C SER A 228 7.24 18.94 4.35
N ALA A 229 7.44 17.73 4.86
CA ALA A 229 7.67 17.51 6.28
C ALA A 229 8.97 18.19 6.75
N ARG A 230 10.05 18.12 5.95
CA ARG A 230 11.31 18.82 6.24
C ARG A 230 11.12 20.35 6.22
N ALA A 231 10.47 20.88 5.18
CA ALA A 231 10.22 22.31 5.07
C ALA A 231 9.42 22.85 6.27
N PHE A 232 8.41 22.13 6.74
CA PHE A 232 7.66 22.51 7.94
C PHE A 232 8.51 22.45 9.22
N ALA A 233 9.41 21.46 9.34
CA ALA A 233 10.33 21.37 10.48
C ALA A 233 11.28 22.59 10.50
N ASP A 234 11.84 22.97 9.37
CA ASP A 234 12.74 24.12 9.23
C ASP A 234 12.05 25.45 9.60
N ILE A 235 10.79 25.64 9.19
CA ILE A 235 9.98 26.81 9.55
C ILE A 235 9.82 26.89 11.08
N ILE A 236 9.50 25.77 11.71
CA ILE A 236 9.32 25.69 13.18
C ILE A 236 10.60 26.05 13.93
N ASP A 237 11.76 25.61 13.45
CA ASP A 237 13.05 25.88 14.09
C ASP A 237 13.47 27.34 13.91
N THR A 238 13.19 27.94 12.75
CA THR A 238 13.45 29.37 12.49
C THR A 238 12.64 30.27 13.41
N GLU A 239 11.33 29.99 13.60
CA GLU A 239 10.47 30.76 14.53
C GLU A 239 10.99 30.70 15.98
N ARG A 240 11.57 29.59 16.40
CA ARG A 240 12.17 29.45 17.71
C ARG A 240 13.42 30.29 17.87
N SER A 241 14.29 30.31 16.89
CA SER A 241 15.53 31.10 16.89
C SER A 241 15.22 32.59 17.02
N LEU A 242 14.32 33.10 16.18
CA LEU A 242 13.90 34.51 16.24
C LEU A 242 13.27 34.92 17.59
N ARG A 243 12.50 34.02 18.20
CA ARG A 243 11.90 34.30 19.52
C ARG A 243 12.94 34.34 20.63
N LEU A 244 13.95 33.48 20.61
CA LEU A 244 15.05 33.49 21.56
C LEU A 244 15.91 34.74 21.38
N GLU A 245 16.21 35.14 20.16
CA GLU A 245 16.96 36.35 19.83
C GLU A 245 16.22 37.59 20.34
N PHE A 246 14.91 37.69 20.14
CA PHE A 246 14.08 38.77 20.66
C PHE A 246 14.12 38.85 22.21
N ILE A 247 14.04 37.70 22.88
CA ILE A 247 14.13 37.64 24.35
C ILE A 247 15.49 38.15 24.84
N ILE A 248 16.57 37.75 24.19
CA ILE A 248 17.93 38.20 24.53
C ILE A 248 18.04 39.72 24.35
N VAL A 249 17.55 40.28 23.23
CA VAL A 249 17.56 41.73 22.98
C VAL A 249 16.76 42.47 24.06
N VAL A 250 15.58 41.99 24.46
CA VAL A 250 14.78 42.60 25.52
C VAL A 250 15.52 42.55 26.85
N LEU A 251 16.18 41.43 27.20
CA LEU A 251 16.95 41.32 28.43
C LEU A 251 18.13 42.32 28.46
N ILE A 252 18.86 42.48 27.36
CA ILE A 252 19.95 43.46 27.25
C ILE A 252 19.41 44.88 27.43
N LEU A 253 18.27 45.22 26.83
CA LEU A 253 17.64 46.56 26.98
C LEU A 253 17.27 46.83 28.43
N VAL A 254 16.69 45.82 29.13
CA VAL A 254 16.34 45.95 30.57
C VAL A 254 17.59 46.18 31.40
N GLU A 255 18.68 45.46 31.12
CA GLU A 255 19.96 45.62 31.84
C GLU A 255 20.53 47.00 31.65
N ILE A 256 20.54 47.55 30.44
CA ILE A 256 20.99 48.89 30.13
C ILE A 256 20.17 49.94 30.89
N VAL A 257 18.84 49.81 30.90
CA VAL A 257 17.94 50.74 31.65
C VAL A 257 18.22 50.69 33.14
N ILE A 258 18.37 49.51 33.73
CA ILE A 258 18.70 49.34 35.17
C ILE A 258 20.06 49.94 35.50
N GLY A 259 21.08 49.66 34.69
CA GLY A 259 22.42 50.23 34.83
C GLY A 259 22.47 51.75 34.73
N GLY A 260 21.74 52.31 33.76
CA GLY A 260 21.59 53.75 33.63
C GLY A 260 20.88 54.42 34.83
N PHE A 261 19.83 53.77 35.32
CA PHE A 261 19.11 54.27 36.51
C PHE A 261 19.97 54.22 37.80
N GLN A 262 20.78 53.19 37.98
CA GLN A 262 21.72 53.07 39.11
C GLN A 262 22.84 54.13 39.04
N MET A 263 23.28 54.51 37.82
CA MET A 263 24.29 55.52 37.62
C MET A 263 23.73 56.92 37.86
N TRP A 264 22.45 57.18 37.57
CA TRP A 264 21.77 58.44 37.81
C TRP A 264 21.44 58.72 39.29
N LEU A 265 21.24 57.63 40.08
CA LEU A 265 20.95 57.69 41.52
C LEU A 265 22.21 57.81 42.42
N ARG A 266 23.39 57.73 41.83
CA ARG A 266 24.69 57.98 42.50
C ARG A 266 25.18 59.39 42.22
#